data_a7471204cf4d33ebe5144f8de3995073
#
_entry.id   a7471204cf4d33ebe5144f8de3995073
#
_cell.length_a   1.000
_cell.length_b   1.000
_cell.length_c   1.000
_cell.angle_alpha   90.00
_cell.angle_beta   90.00
_cell.angle_gamma   90.00
#
_symmetry.space_group_name_H-M   'P 1'
#
loop_
_entity.id
_entity.type
_entity.pdbx_description
1 polymer ?
#
loop_
_entity_poly.entity_id
_entity_poly.type
_entity_poly.pdbx_seq_one_letter_code
_entity_poly.pdbx_strand_id
1 'polypeptide(L)'
;MTERFAVADPKKRVKWMGPDMSVRSSISARHMETWAHAQELYDSLGLDRINEDRIKNIVIIGNNTFKWCFTVHKKTLPSIRPYLKLTSPSGEIWEYNEISEEHKIEGLAEEFCQVVTQVRNIKDVNLKLTGDIAKEWMSVAQCFAGGAEQPPLPGTRKKITKPS
;
A
#
# COMPACT_ATOMS: atom_id res chain seq x y z
N MET A 1 -7.93 -16.23 -17.72
CA MET A 1 -6.80 -15.32 -17.35
C MET A 1 -5.81 -16.01 -16.42
N THR A 2 -6.27 -16.72 -15.40
CA THR A 2 -5.46 -17.44 -14.40
C THR A 2 -4.51 -18.49 -15.01
N GLU A 3 -4.96 -19.30 -15.95
CA GLU A 3 -4.15 -20.34 -16.59
C GLU A 3 -2.95 -19.79 -17.36
N ARG A 4 -3.13 -18.66 -18.06
CA ARG A 4 -2.02 -18.01 -18.80
C ARG A 4 -0.96 -17.44 -17.85
N PHE A 5 -1.34 -16.96 -16.69
CA PHE A 5 -0.40 -16.44 -15.69
C PHE A 5 0.31 -17.56 -14.93
N ALA A 6 -0.32 -18.72 -14.75
CA ALA A 6 0.28 -19.87 -14.08
C ALA A 6 1.51 -20.42 -14.81
N VAL A 7 1.54 -20.31 -16.14
CA VAL A 7 2.63 -20.82 -16.99
C VAL A 7 3.55 -19.72 -17.55
N ALA A 8 3.25 -18.45 -17.28
CA ALA A 8 4.03 -17.33 -17.79
C ALA A 8 5.34 -17.14 -17.01
N ASP A 9 6.43 -16.79 -17.69
CA ASP A 9 7.65 -16.36 -17.04
C ASP A 9 7.35 -15.11 -16.15
N PRO A 10 7.55 -15.20 -14.83
CA PRO A 10 7.22 -14.10 -13.90
C PRO A 10 8.05 -12.83 -14.14
N LYS A 11 9.20 -12.94 -14.80
CA LYS A 11 10.10 -11.82 -15.14
C LYS A 11 9.80 -11.21 -16.51
N LYS A 12 9.00 -11.87 -17.38
CA LYS A 12 8.64 -11.36 -18.70
C LYS A 12 8.00 -9.97 -18.57
N ARG A 13 8.48 -9.03 -19.37
CA ARG A 13 7.91 -7.67 -19.42
C ARG A 13 6.61 -7.67 -20.23
N VAL A 14 5.61 -6.99 -19.71
CA VAL A 14 4.32 -6.80 -20.36
C VAL A 14 4.01 -5.32 -20.46
N LYS A 15 3.38 -4.92 -21.55
CA LYS A 15 2.89 -3.55 -21.73
C LYS A 15 1.78 -3.26 -20.75
N TRP A 16 1.81 -2.08 -20.16
CA TRP A 16 0.83 -1.55 -19.24
C TRP A 16 0.44 -0.12 -19.61
N MET A 17 -0.61 0.44 -19.03
CA MET A 17 -1.01 1.85 -19.25
C MET A 17 -0.02 2.87 -18.64
N GLY A 18 0.99 2.42 -17.91
CA GLY A 18 2.12 3.14 -17.39
C GLY A 18 3.43 2.51 -17.84
N PRO A 19 4.50 2.58 -17.05
CA PRO A 19 5.76 1.90 -17.35
C PRO A 19 5.56 0.39 -17.49
N ASP A 20 6.20 -0.23 -18.47
CA ASP A 20 6.19 -1.68 -18.63
C ASP A 20 6.60 -2.37 -17.33
N MET A 21 5.87 -3.40 -16.96
CA MET A 21 6.12 -4.14 -15.71
C MET A 21 6.28 -5.64 -15.98
N SER A 22 6.84 -6.36 -15.01
CA SER A 22 6.91 -7.81 -15.09
C SER A 22 5.52 -8.45 -14.94
N VAL A 23 5.34 -9.67 -15.42
CA VAL A 23 4.13 -10.47 -15.21
C VAL A 23 3.79 -10.53 -13.71
N ARG A 24 4.79 -10.80 -12.84
CA ARG A 24 4.60 -10.79 -11.38
C ARG A 24 4.06 -9.46 -10.88
N SER A 25 4.66 -8.34 -11.28
CA SER A 25 4.22 -7.00 -10.85
C SER A 25 2.81 -6.69 -11.35
N SER A 26 2.46 -7.12 -12.57
CA SER A 26 1.12 -6.95 -13.13
C SER A 26 0.05 -7.71 -12.33
N ILE A 27 0.35 -8.95 -11.89
CA ILE A 27 -0.55 -9.73 -11.04
C ILE A 27 -0.71 -9.06 -9.67
N SER A 28 0.40 -8.62 -9.07
CA SER A 28 0.38 -7.93 -7.78
C SER A 28 -0.38 -6.61 -7.85
N ALA A 29 -0.21 -5.84 -8.92
CA ALA A 29 -0.98 -4.61 -9.15
C ALA A 29 -2.48 -4.90 -9.27
N ARG A 30 -2.87 -5.95 -10.02
CA ARG A 30 -4.27 -6.35 -10.13
C ARG A 30 -4.85 -6.78 -8.77
N HIS A 31 -4.08 -7.51 -7.97
CA HIS A 31 -4.50 -7.88 -6.62
C HIS A 31 -4.70 -6.63 -5.74
N MET A 32 -3.78 -5.70 -5.79
CA MET A 32 -3.84 -4.43 -5.06
C MET A 32 -5.09 -3.62 -5.43
N GLU A 33 -5.35 -3.42 -6.73
CA GLU A 33 -6.54 -2.72 -7.23
C GLU A 33 -7.84 -3.39 -6.74
N THR A 34 -7.93 -4.72 -6.92
CA THR A 34 -9.10 -5.48 -6.47
C THR A 34 -9.30 -5.37 -4.95
N TRP A 35 -8.20 -5.42 -4.20
CA TRP A 35 -8.24 -5.30 -2.75
C TRP A 35 -8.69 -3.90 -2.30
N ALA A 36 -8.17 -2.85 -2.93
CA ALA A 36 -8.52 -1.46 -2.60
C ALA A 36 -10.00 -1.17 -2.85
N HIS A 37 -10.51 -1.48 -4.05
CA HIS A 37 -11.93 -1.29 -4.36
C HIS A 37 -12.85 -2.16 -3.51
N ALA A 38 -12.44 -3.40 -3.18
CA ALA A 38 -13.21 -4.23 -2.27
C ALA A 38 -13.31 -3.61 -0.87
N GLN A 39 -12.29 -2.90 -0.38
CA GLN A 39 -12.36 -2.22 0.91
C GLN A 39 -13.50 -1.19 0.94
N GLU A 40 -13.71 -0.45 -0.14
CA GLU A 40 -14.81 0.52 -0.24
C GLU A 40 -16.18 -0.17 -0.15
N LEU A 41 -16.30 -1.38 -0.70
CA LEU A 41 -17.54 -2.18 -0.58
C LEU A 41 -17.77 -2.66 0.86
N TYR A 42 -16.75 -3.19 1.53
CA TYR A 42 -16.84 -3.58 2.94
C TYR A 42 -17.25 -2.40 3.81
N ASP A 43 -16.66 -1.23 3.59
CA ASP A 43 -16.99 0.00 4.31
C ASP A 43 -18.46 0.41 4.09
N SER A 44 -18.93 0.42 2.85
CA SER A 44 -20.31 0.80 2.50
C SER A 44 -21.36 -0.18 3.02
N LEU A 45 -20.99 -1.44 3.19
CA LEU A 45 -21.87 -2.46 3.77
C LEU A 45 -21.80 -2.48 5.31
N GLY A 46 -20.89 -1.75 5.91
CA GLY A 46 -20.66 -1.76 7.37
C GLY A 46 -20.08 -3.08 7.88
N LEU A 47 -19.35 -3.80 7.03
CA LEU A 47 -18.76 -5.09 7.35
C LEU A 47 -17.29 -4.97 7.72
N ASP A 48 -16.82 -5.83 8.63
CA ASP A 48 -15.39 -5.99 8.89
C ASP A 48 -14.78 -6.91 7.84
N ARG A 49 -13.63 -6.49 7.33
CA ARG A 49 -12.86 -7.30 6.41
C ARG A 49 -11.87 -8.15 7.17
N ILE A 50 -11.88 -9.44 6.91
CA ILE A 50 -10.83 -10.34 7.41
C ILE A 50 -9.75 -10.40 6.32
N ASN A 51 -8.55 -9.90 6.64
CA ASN A 51 -7.39 -9.97 5.76
C ASN A 51 -6.58 -11.24 6.03
N GLU A 52 -5.87 -11.69 5.01
CA GLU A 52 -4.94 -12.82 5.06
C GLU A 52 -3.56 -12.36 4.57
N ASP A 53 -2.52 -13.15 4.80
CA ASP A 53 -1.13 -12.81 4.49
C ASP A 53 -0.85 -12.56 2.99
N ARG A 54 -1.78 -12.88 2.11
CA ARG A 54 -1.70 -12.49 0.68
C ARG A 54 -1.60 -10.97 0.47
N ILE A 55 -1.99 -10.13 1.46
CA ILE A 55 -1.77 -8.67 1.39
C ILE A 55 -0.28 -8.30 1.41
N LYS A 56 0.62 -9.23 1.72
CA LYS A 56 2.08 -9.05 1.61
C LYS A 56 2.49 -8.50 0.24
N ASN A 57 1.79 -8.92 -0.82
CA ASN A 57 2.03 -8.38 -2.16
C ASN A 57 1.74 -6.88 -2.26
N ILE A 58 0.76 -6.36 -1.51
CA ILE A 58 0.42 -4.95 -1.49
C ILE A 58 1.46 -4.18 -0.68
N VAL A 59 1.92 -4.73 0.44
CA VAL A 59 3.05 -4.18 1.21
C VAL A 59 4.28 -4.03 0.32
N ILE A 60 4.62 -5.07 -0.47
CA ILE A 60 5.77 -5.06 -1.39
C ILE A 60 5.59 -3.96 -2.46
N ILE A 61 4.40 -3.83 -3.07
CA ILE A 61 4.15 -2.75 -4.04
C ILE A 61 4.29 -1.40 -3.36
N GLY A 62 3.64 -1.19 -2.22
CA GLY A 62 3.71 0.05 -1.45
C GLY A 62 5.16 0.44 -1.15
N ASN A 63 5.97 -0.51 -0.67
CA ASN A 63 7.38 -0.28 -0.40
C ASN A 63 8.17 0.06 -1.69
N ASN A 64 7.92 -0.66 -2.78
CA ASN A 64 8.64 -0.47 -4.05
C ASN A 64 8.29 0.84 -4.74
N THR A 65 7.13 1.42 -4.46
CA THR A 65 6.68 2.71 -5.01
C THR A 65 7.16 3.92 -4.21
N PHE A 66 8.01 3.76 -3.20
CA PHE A 66 8.59 4.88 -2.42
C PHE A 66 9.14 6.00 -3.33
N LYS A 67 10.05 5.67 -4.25
CA LYS A 67 10.60 6.65 -5.20
C LYS A 67 9.51 7.29 -6.08
N TRP A 68 8.56 6.48 -6.52
CA TRP A 68 7.45 6.95 -7.35
C TRP A 68 6.60 7.99 -6.63
N CYS A 69 6.27 7.77 -5.35
CA CYS A 69 5.50 8.72 -4.56
C CYS A 69 6.13 10.13 -4.57
N PHE A 70 7.42 10.22 -4.30
CA PHE A 70 8.13 11.51 -4.32
C PHE A 70 8.22 12.10 -5.72
N THR A 71 8.51 11.27 -6.74
CA THR A 71 8.64 11.72 -8.13
C THR A 71 7.32 12.29 -8.67
N VAL A 72 6.21 11.58 -8.50
CA VAL A 72 4.91 12.00 -9.03
C VAL A 72 4.39 13.26 -8.34
N HIS A 73 4.67 13.42 -7.04
CA HIS A 73 4.35 14.61 -6.27
C HIS A 73 5.37 15.75 -6.43
N LYS A 74 6.39 15.60 -7.29
CA LYS A 74 7.45 16.59 -7.52
C LYS A 74 8.19 17.01 -6.26
N LYS A 75 8.40 16.05 -5.34
CA LYS A 75 9.12 16.22 -4.08
C LYS A 75 10.55 15.71 -4.21
N THR A 76 11.45 16.25 -3.38
CA THR A 76 12.82 15.77 -3.28
C THR A 76 12.82 14.34 -2.73
N LEU A 77 13.45 13.41 -3.47
CA LEU A 77 13.57 12.03 -3.03
C LEU A 77 14.55 11.95 -1.85
N PRO A 78 14.13 11.44 -0.69
CA PRO A 78 15.06 11.21 0.43
C PRO A 78 16.10 10.14 0.07
N SER A 79 17.29 10.27 0.65
CA SER A 79 18.40 9.32 0.47
C SER A 79 18.15 7.98 1.17
N ILE A 80 17.30 7.96 2.20
CA ILE A 80 17.01 6.81 3.04
C ILE A 80 15.54 6.44 2.86
N ARG A 81 15.27 5.14 2.72
CA ARG A 81 13.91 4.61 2.79
C ARG A 81 13.64 4.16 4.22
N PRO A 82 12.52 4.57 4.84
CA PRO A 82 12.19 4.17 6.20
C PRO A 82 12.13 2.65 6.38
N TYR A 83 12.63 2.19 7.51
CA TYR A 83 12.46 0.81 7.95
C TYR A 83 10.98 0.51 8.18
N LEU A 84 10.48 -0.58 7.63
CA LEU A 84 9.12 -1.06 7.88
C LEU A 84 9.17 -2.24 8.84
N LYS A 85 8.38 -2.17 9.91
CA LYS A 85 8.15 -3.28 10.84
C LYS A 85 6.65 -3.47 11.00
N LEU A 86 6.08 -4.39 10.25
CA LEU A 86 4.65 -4.56 10.10
C LEU A 86 4.20 -5.91 10.66
N THR A 87 3.13 -5.90 11.46
CA THR A 87 2.48 -7.13 11.93
C THR A 87 1.51 -7.61 10.86
N SER A 88 1.69 -8.82 10.40
CA SER A 88 0.85 -9.47 9.39
C SER A 88 -0.51 -9.89 9.95
N PRO A 89 -1.50 -10.24 9.11
CA PRO A 89 -2.75 -10.83 9.56
C PRO A 89 -2.60 -12.12 10.38
N SER A 90 -1.59 -12.93 10.09
CA SER A 90 -1.27 -14.14 10.87
C SER A 90 -0.52 -13.88 12.17
N GLY A 91 -0.09 -12.62 12.42
CA GLY A 91 0.70 -12.22 13.59
C GLY A 91 2.22 -12.30 13.38
N GLU A 92 2.70 -12.67 12.20
CA GLU A 92 4.13 -12.62 11.88
C GLU A 92 4.61 -11.18 11.75
N ILE A 93 5.88 -10.94 12.03
CA ILE A 93 6.52 -9.64 11.78
C ILE A 93 7.16 -9.65 10.39
N TRP A 94 6.74 -8.72 9.55
CA TRP A 94 7.34 -8.47 8.24
C TRP A 94 8.20 -7.24 8.29
N GLU A 95 9.47 -7.41 7.94
CA GLU A 95 10.47 -6.35 7.98
C GLU A 95 11.00 -6.07 6.58
N TYR A 96 11.17 -4.79 6.27
CA TYR A 96 11.70 -4.34 4.97
C TYR A 96 12.63 -3.13 5.17
N ASN A 97 13.58 -2.98 4.27
CA ASN A 97 14.62 -1.96 4.25
C ASN A 97 15.62 -2.12 5.38
N GLU A 98 16.60 -1.23 5.47
CA GLU A 98 17.60 -1.24 6.54
C GLU A 98 16.97 -0.85 7.88
N ILE A 99 17.35 -1.53 8.94
CA ILE A 99 16.87 -1.25 10.30
C ILE A 99 17.29 0.18 10.69
N SER A 100 16.33 0.96 11.12
CA SER A 100 16.52 2.34 11.54
C SER A 100 15.57 2.68 12.68
N GLU A 101 16.11 3.28 13.73
CA GLU A 101 15.30 3.84 14.82
C GLU A 101 14.95 5.31 14.56
N GLU A 102 15.63 5.97 13.61
CA GLU A 102 15.38 7.37 13.26
C GLU A 102 14.27 7.54 12.21
N HIS A 103 14.15 6.57 11.28
CA HIS A 103 13.17 6.60 10.20
C HIS A 103 12.47 5.26 10.11
N LYS A 104 11.30 5.14 10.75
CA LYS A 104 10.60 3.86 10.91
C LYS A 104 9.09 4.01 10.78
N ILE A 105 8.44 2.96 10.26
CA ILE A 105 6.99 2.80 10.20
C ILE A 105 6.65 1.46 10.87
N GLU A 106 5.86 1.50 11.93
CA GLU A 106 5.45 0.32 12.70
C GLU A 106 3.91 0.26 12.80
N GLY A 107 3.37 -0.95 12.79
CA GLY A 107 1.94 -1.18 12.98
C GLY A 107 1.41 -2.37 12.18
N LEU A 108 0.11 -2.38 11.90
CA LEU A 108 -0.50 -3.46 11.15
C LEU A 108 -0.19 -3.35 9.65
N ALA A 109 0.15 -4.47 9.03
CA ALA A 109 0.39 -4.54 7.58
C ALA A 109 -0.85 -4.11 6.76
N GLU A 110 -2.04 -4.40 7.27
CA GLU A 110 -3.29 -3.98 6.64
C GLU A 110 -3.44 -2.45 6.65
N GLU A 111 -3.10 -1.77 7.76
CA GLU A 111 -3.13 -0.31 7.83
C GLU A 111 -2.13 0.34 6.87
N PHE A 112 -0.93 -0.24 6.74
CA PHE A 112 0.03 0.20 5.72
C PHE A 112 -0.56 0.03 4.31
N CYS A 113 -1.18 -1.12 4.01
CA CYS A 113 -1.86 -1.34 2.73
C CYS A 113 -2.97 -0.30 2.49
N GLN A 114 -3.76 0.03 3.50
CA GLN A 114 -4.83 1.02 3.42
C GLN A 114 -4.31 2.41 3.08
N VAL A 115 -3.17 2.82 3.65
CA VAL A 115 -2.57 4.12 3.37
C VAL A 115 -1.95 4.17 1.97
N VAL A 116 -1.16 3.17 1.57
CA VAL A 116 -0.48 3.20 0.27
C VAL A 116 -1.44 3.02 -0.93
N THR A 117 -2.62 2.46 -0.71
CA THR A 117 -3.71 2.39 -1.69
C THR A 117 -4.70 3.55 -1.59
N GLN A 118 -4.49 4.46 -0.65
CA GLN A 118 -5.34 5.63 -0.38
C GLN A 118 -6.82 5.29 -0.07
N VAL A 119 -7.10 4.10 0.46
CA VAL A 119 -8.43 3.78 1.01
C VAL A 119 -8.61 4.31 2.42
N ARG A 120 -7.52 4.77 3.07
CA ARG A 120 -7.53 5.53 4.33
C ARG A 120 -6.51 6.67 4.28
N ASN A 121 -6.80 7.73 5.01
CA ASN A 121 -5.78 8.73 5.33
C ASN A 121 -4.87 8.17 6.42
N ILE A 122 -3.59 8.58 6.44
CA ILE A 122 -2.65 8.20 7.51
C ILE A 122 -3.15 8.59 8.92
N LYS A 123 -3.99 9.61 9.02
CA LYS A 123 -4.60 10.06 10.29
C LYS A 123 -5.77 9.17 10.74
N ASP A 124 -6.23 8.26 9.90
CA ASP A 124 -7.36 7.36 10.19
C ASP A 124 -6.90 5.94 10.54
N VAL A 125 -5.59 5.73 10.71
CA VAL A 125 -4.96 4.46 11.06
C VAL A 125 -3.99 4.64 12.25
N ASN A 126 -3.55 3.55 12.85
CA ASN A 126 -2.69 3.57 14.04
C ASN A 126 -1.20 3.30 13.74
N LEU A 127 -0.77 3.53 12.49
CA LEU A 127 0.65 3.40 12.14
C LEU A 127 1.49 4.40 12.93
N LYS A 128 2.51 3.90 13.62
CA LYS A 128 3.49 4.72 14.30
C LYS A 128 4.58 5.15 13.32
N LEU A 129 4.72 6.46 13.14
CA LEU A 129 5.70 7.06 12.23
C LEU A 129 6.82 7.72 13.04
N THR A 130 8.05 7.26 12.87
CA THR A 130 9.24 7.86 13.46
C THR A 130 10.05 8.56 12.36
N GLY A 131 10.46 9.79 12.63
CA GLY A 131 11.23 10.64 11.72
C GLY A 131 10.40 11.30 10.61
N ASP A 132 10.96 12.37 10.04
CA ASP A 132 10.23 13.22 9.08
C ASP A 132 10.05 12.53 7.72
N ILE A 133 11.02 11.71 7.30
CA ILE A 133 10.92 10.95 6.04
C ILE A 133 9.74 9.98 6.07
N ALA A 134 9.52 9.28 7.19
CA ALA A 134 8.38 8.38 7.35
C ALA A 134 7.04 9.14 7.29
N LYS A 135 6.96 10.27 7.98
CA LYS A 135 5.77 11.15 7.97
C LYS A 135 5.50 11.71 6.58
N GLU A 136 6.54 12.21 5.90
CA GLU A 136 6.41 12.76 4.56
C GLU A 136 5.97 11.68 3.57
N TRP A 137 6.60 10.50 3.59
CA TRP A 137 6.19 9.40 2.72
C TRP A 137 4.73 9.03 2.92
N MET A 138 4.28 8.79 4.15
CA MET A 138 2.89 8.40 4.41
C MET A 138 1.88 9.51 4.08
N SER A 139 2.31 10.76 4.04
CA SER A 139 1.45 11.88 3.62
C SER A 139 1.19 11.94 2.11
N VAL A 140 2.04 11.27 1.30
CA VAL A 140 1.96 11.25 -0.18
C VAL A 140 1.98 9.83 -0.74
N ALA A 141 1.78 8.83 0.11
CA ALA A 141 1.85 7.44 -0.30
C ALA A 141 0.83 7.12 -1.39
N GLN A 142 1.32 6.52 -2.49
CA GLN A 142 0.53 6.15 -3.64
C GLN A 142 1.20 4.95 -4.33
N CYS A 143 0.57 3.78 -4.30
CA CYS A 143 1.14 2.57 -4.89
C CYS A 143 0.53 2.18 -6.24
N PHE A 144 -0.31 3.02 -6.81
CA PHE A 144 -0.96 2.84 -8.11
C PHE A 144 -0.44 3.85 -9.13
N ALA A 145 -0.64 3.55 -10.43
CA ALA A 145 -0.23 4.39 -11.55
C ALA A 145 -1.17 5.59 -11.74
N GLY A 146 -0.69 6.63 -12.42
CA GLY A 146 -1.47 7.83 -12.71
C GLY A 146 -0.71 9.10 -12.35
N GLY A 147 -1.38 10.22 -12.30
CA GLY A 147 -0.86 11.49 -11.77
C GLY A 147 -0.71 11.47 -10.25
N ALA A 148 -0.27 12.61 -9.70
CA ALA A 148 -0.24 12.76 -8.24
C ALA A 148 -1.68 12.82 -7.70
N GLU A 149 -2.02 11.87 -6.84
CA GLU A 149 -3.30 11.83 -6.16
C GLU A 149 -3.13 12.19 -4.69
N GLN A 150 -4.03 13.01 -4.18
CA GLN A 150 -4.03 13.35 -2.76
C GLN A 150 -4.76 12.27 -1.97
N PRO A 151 -4.26 11.88 -0.78
CA PRO A 151 -5.00 10.99 0.11
C PRO A 151 -6.40 11.55 0.41
N PRO A 152 -7.38 10.68 0.68
CA PRO A 152 -8.70 11.14 1.10
C PRO A 152 -8.58 12.03 2.35
N LEU A 153 -9.51 12.96 2.54
CA LEU A 153 -9.54 13.77 3.75
C LEU A 153 -9.74 12.88 4.98
N PRO A 154 -9.12 13.20 6.12
CA PRO A 154 -9.28 12.41 7.34
C PRO A 154 -10.77 12.26 7.71
N GLY A 155 -11.16 11.06 8.11
CA GLY A 155 -12.53 10.73 8.54
C GLY A 155 -13.55 10.58 7.41
N THR A 156 -13.16 10.76 6.13
CA THR A 156 -14.10 10.68 4.99
C THR A 156 -14.28 9.27 4.46
N ARG A 157 -13.25 8.44 4.53
CA ARG A 157 -13.31 7.03 4.12
C ARG A 157 -13.24 6.15 5.36
N LYS A 158 -14.36 5.59 5.74
CA LYS A 158 -14.51 4.75 6.92
C LYS A 158 -15.69 3.79 6.75
N LYS A 159 -15.68 2.75 7.56
CA LYS A 159 -16.80 1.83 7.68
C LYS A 159 -18.08 2.57 8.12
N ILE A 160 -19.17 2.35 7.41
CA ILE A 160 -20.48 2.90 7.77
C ILE A 160 -20.98 2.15 9.01
N THR A 161 -21.26 2.89 10.08
CA THR A 161 -21.96 2.35 11.25
C THR A 161 -23.45 2.36 10.95
N LYS A 162 -24.08 1.18 10.86
CA LYS A 162 -25.52 1.11 10.74
C LYS A 162 -26.13 1.60 12.06
N PRO A 163 -27.17 2.45 12.01
CA PRO A 163 -27.93 2.74 13.22
C PRO A 163 -28.50 1.43 13.77
N SER A 164 -28.33 1.23 15.05
CA SER A 164 -28.93 0.12 15.83
C SER A 164 -30.43 0.22 15.89
#